data_38f2e3c2a91706dad56c5f9858543843
#
_entry.id   38f2e3c2a91706dad56c5f9858543843
#
_cell.length_a   1.000
_cell.length_b   1.000
_cell.length_c   1.000
_cell.angle_alpha   90.00
_cell.angle_beta   90.00
_cell.angle_gamma   90.00
#
_symmetry.space_group_name_H-M   'P 1'
#
loop_
_entity.id
_entity.type
_entity.pdbx_description
1 polymer ?
#
loop_
_entity_poly.entity_id
_entity_poly.type
_entity_poly.pdbx_seq_one_letter_code
_entity_poly.pdbx_strand_id
1 'polypeptide(L)'
;MRDLPGLPSRRSFLKASAATAAIAGIAGAAKAETKPEPAALTEYKPDCLQPTEWAFVMAAVARLIPSEGDGPGAIETRVPVFIDKQLAGDYGKASDWYMVGPYEPAASPLRGWQTPLNPLETYQQAIPVFNEWCKQTHGKIFAELDPETQDKALTSLQKDEMKIKPELREFFSILLANTKEGYFSDPMYGGNHGMAAWKYIGFPGARGSYKEWVGKHNVKYPLGPVSISGERG
;
A
#
# COMPACT_ATOMS: atom_id res chain seq x y z
N MET A 1 -39.52 34.42 29.90
CA MET A 1 -39.08 33.02 30.00
C MET A 1 -39.52 32.35 28.71
N ARG A 2 -38.62 31.95 27.83
CA ARG A 2 -38.94 31.24 26.62
C ARG A 2 -38.83 29.73 26.91
N ASP A 3 -39.92 29.01 26.78
CA ASP A 3 -39.99 27.58 26.94
C ASP A 3 -39.13 26.91 25.88
N LEU A 4 -38.14 26.09 26.30
CA LEU A 4 -37.36 25.27 25.43
C LEU A 4 -38.20 24.02 25.03
N PRO A 5 -38.20 23.59 23.76
CA PRO A 5 -38.97 22.40 23.34
C PRO A 5 -38.42 21.18 24.09
N GLY A 6 -39.32 20.43 24.72
CA GLY A 6 -38.97 19.26 25.54
C GLY A 6 -38.22 18.17 24.77
N LEU A 7 -37.12 17.71 25.33
CA LEU A 7 -36.37 16.60 24.82
C LEU A 7 -37.25 15.33 24.78
N PRO A 8 -37.19 14.50 23.74
CA PRO A 8 -37.99 13.28 23.64
C PRO A 8 -37.66 12.32 24.80
N SER A 9 -38.71 11.79 25.43
CA SER A 9 -38.50 10.86 26.55
C SER A 9 -37.84 9.56 26.06
N ARG A 10 -37.12 8.84 26.95
CA ARG A 10 -36.50 7.54 26.67
C ARG A 10 -37.51 6.54 26.11
N ARG A 11 -38.76 6.64 26.53
CA ARG A 11 -39.86 5.78 26.05
C ARG A 11 -40.31 6.11 24.63
N SER A 12 -40.24 7.39 24.23
CA SER A 12 -40.49 7.83 22.85
C SER A 12 -39.38 7.41 21.91
N PHE A 13 -38.15 7.42 22.37
CA PHE A 13 -36.98 6.93 21.62
C PHE A 13 -37.09 5.41 21.37
N LEU A 14 -37.41 4.62 22.38
CA LEU A 14 -37.58 3.16 22.23
C LEU A 14 -38.77 2.79 21.33
N LYS A 15 -39.87 3.57 21.36
CA LYS A 15 -40.98 3.34 20.43
C LYS A 15 -40.64 3.68 18.98
N ALA A 16 -39.83 4.72 18.75
CA ALA A 16 -39.33 5.06 17.41
C ALA A 16 -38.36 3.97 16.87
N SER A 17 -37.49 3.43 17.75
CA SER A 17 -36.58 2.34 17.38
C SER A 17 -37.30 1.04 17.03
N ALA A 18 -38.41 0.71 17.72
CA ALA A 18 -39.22 -0.48 17.41
C ALA A 18 -39.97 -0.35 16.08
N ALA A 19 -40.39 0.87 15.68
CA ALA A 19 -41.02 1.12 14.39
C ALA A 19 -40.03 0.99 13.21
N THR A 20 -38.76 1.34 13.44
CA THR A 20 -37.69 1.21 12.42
C THR A 20 -37.31 -0.27 12.20
N ALA A 21 -37.37 -1.12 13.23
CA ALA A 21 -37.10 -2.56 13.11
C ALA A 21 -38.17 -3.31 12.30
N ALA A 22 -39.41 -2.82 12.28
CA ALA A 22 -40.49 -3.43 11.49
C ALA A 22 -40.37 -3.15 9.97
N ILE A 23 -39.65 -2.11 9.57
CA ILE A 23 -39.40 -1.78 8.15
C ILE A 23 -38.18 -2.54 7.61
N ALA A 24 -37.25 -2.98 8.48
CA ALA A 24 -36.07 -3.75 8.08
C ALA A 24 -36.37 -5.20 7.67
N GLY A 25 -37.59 -5.71 7.91
CA GLY A 25 -38.01 -7.06 7.51
C GLY A 25 -38.35 -7.22 6.01
N ILE A 26 -38.29 -6.17 5.21
CA ILE A 26 -38.51 -6.21 3.75
C ILE A 26 -37.22 -5.86 2.99
N ALA A 27 -36.06 -5.84 3.64
CA ALA A 27 -34.79 -5.77 2.93
C ALA A 27 -34.59 -7.10 2.21
N GLY A 28 -35.09 -7.17 0.99
CA GLY A 28 -34.67 -8.16 0.01
C GLY A 28 -33.13 -8.22 0.02
N ALA A 29 -32.59 -9.42 -0.10
CA ALA A 29 -31.16 -9.68 -0.17
C ALA A 29 -30.50 -8.57 -1.00
N ALA A 30 -29.78 -7.68 -0.34
CA ALA A 30 -28.95 -6.69 -1.02
C ALA A 30 -27.99 -7.54 -1.88
N LYS A 31 -28.22 -7.53 -3.19
CA LYS A 31 -27.25 -8.02 -4.14
C LYS A 31 -25.98 -7.29 -3.80
N ALA A 32 -24.97 -8.02 -3.34
CA ALA A 32 -23.64 -7.44 -3.19
C ALA A 32 -23.32 -6.81 -4.55
N GLU A 33 -23.26 -5.49 -4.62
CA GLU A 33 -22.77 -4.80 -5.79
C GLU A 33 -21.32 -5.29 -5.95
N THR A 34 -21.11 -6.10 -6.98
CA THR A 34 -19.77 -6.50 -7.36
C THR A 34 -19.07 -5.23 -7.77
N LYS A 35 -18.11 -4.80 -6.95
CA LYS A 35 -17.24 -3.68 -7.30
C LYS A 35 -16.64 -3.98 -8.67
N PRO A 36 -16.69 -3.04 -9.63
CA PRO A 36 -16.13 -3.29 -10.94
C PRO A 36 -14.68 -3.71 -10.83
N GLU A 37 -14.29 -4.72 -11.61
CA GLU A 37 -12.89 -5.14 -11.72
C GLU A 37 -12.03 -3.91 -12.07
N PRO A 38 -10.95 -3.64 -11.33
CA PRO A 38 -10.12 -2.47 -11.61
C PRO A 38 -9.44 -2.61 -12.98
N ALA A 39 -9.28 -1.51 -13.69
CA ALA A 39 -8.59 -1.44 -14.98
C ALA A 39 -7.24 -2.19 -14.95
N ALA A 40 -6.85 -2.80 -16.07
CA ALA A 40 -5.55 -3.44 -16.20
C ALA A 40 -4.42 -2.44 -15.84
N LEU A 41 -3.29 -2.94 -15.33
CA LEU A 41 -2.16 -2.05 -14.98
C LEU A 41 -1.62 -1.29 -16.19
N THR A 42 -1.79 -1.84 -17.41
CA THR A 42 -1.44 -1.19 -18.68
C THR A 42 -2.35 0.01 -19.02
N GLU A 43 -3.56 0.05 -18.45
CA GLU A 43 -4.54 1.13 -18.63
C GLU A 43 -4.58 2.08 -17.44
N TYR A 44 -3.89 1.73 -16.35
CA TYR A 44 -3.81 2.57 -15.18
C TYR A 44 -3.05 3.85 -15.50
N LYS A 45 -3.62 4.99 -15.10
CA LYS A 45 -2.98 6.30 -15.21
C LYS A 45 -2.47 6.70 -13.84
N PRO A 46 -1.15 6.75 -13.62
CA PRO A 46 -0.61 7.15 -12.34
C PRO A 46 -1.02 8.58 -11.94
N ASP A 47 -1.29 8.76 -10.64
CA ASP A 47 -1.69 10.05 -10.07
C ASP A 47 -0.51 11.03 -9.94
N CYS A 48 0.71 10.51 -9.67
CA CYS A 48 1.89 11.36 -9.45
C CYS A 48 3.16 10.87 -10.16
N LEU A 49 3.28 9.59 -10.51
CA LEU A 49 4.47 9.06 -11.16
C LEU A 49 4.47 9.36 -12.66
N GLN A 50 5.60 9.85 -13.17
CA GLN A 50 5.81 10.02 -14.61
C GLN A 50 5.95 8.65 -15.31
N PRO A 51 5.75 8.56 -16.65
CA PRO A 51 5.80 7.27 -17.36
C PRO A 51 7.08 6.46 -17.12
N THR A 52 8.23 7.11 -17.06
CA THR A 52 9.52 6.45 -16.78
C THR A 52 9.65 5.98 -15.35
N GLU A 53 9.10 6.74 -14.40
CA GLU A 53 9.05 6.39 -12.97
C GLU A 53 8.09 5.21 -12.75
N TRP A 54 6.93 5.24 -13.39
CA TRP A 54 5.97 4.14 -13.38
C TRP A 54 6.57 2.84 -13.92
N ALA A 55 7.25 2.92 -15.08
CA ALA A 55 7.93 1.76 -15.67
C ALA A 55 9.01 1.19 -14.72
N PHE A 56 9.76 2.08 -14.06
CA PHE A 56 10.72 1.67 -13.04
C PHE A 56 10.04 0.96 -11.87
N VAL A 57 8.99 1.54 -11.27
CA VAL A 57 8.27 0.96 -10.14
C VAL A 57 7.71 -0.40 -10.50
N MET A 58 7.05 -0.52 -11.67
CA MET A 58 6.53 -1.81 -12.18
C MET A 58 7.63 -2.88 -12.23
N ALA A 59 8.77 -2.56 -12.83
CA ALA A 59 9.88 -3.49 -12.96
C ALA A 59 10.51 -3.83 -11.60
N ALA A 60 10.71 -2.84 -10.73
CA ALA A 60 11.36 -3.04 -9.44
C ALA A 60 10.52 -3.90 -8.49
N VAL A 61 9.23 -3.62 -8.34
CA VAL A 61 8.38 -4.43 -7.45
C VAL A 61 8.21 -5.86 -7.94
N ALA A 62 8.22 -6.10 -9.27
CA ALA A 62 8.19 -7.43 -9.86
C ALA A 62 9.44 -8.25 -9.49
N ARG A 63 10.58 -7.59 -9.25
CA ARG A 63 11.81 -8.26 -8.78
C ARG A 63 11.83 -8.42 -7.25
N LEU A 64 11.31 -7.44 -6.51
CA LEU A 64 11.31 -7.47 -5.03
C LEU A 64 10.35 -8.51 -4.46
N ILE A 65 9.16 -8.68 -5.07
CA ILE A 65 8.20 -9.74 -4.73
C ILE A 65 7.72 -10.37 -6.04
N PRO A 66 8.47 -11.34 -6.58
CA PRO A 66 8.08 -12.04 -7.79
C PRO A 66 6.90 -12.97 -7.56
N SER A 67 6.20 -13.34 -8.64
CA SER A 67 5.21 -14.42 -8.63
C SER A 67 5.97 -15.75 -8.69
N GLU A 68 5.98 -16.50 -7.58
CA GLU A 68 6.71 -17.76 -7.45
C GLU A 68 5.82 -18.84 -6.83
N GLY A 69 5.85 -20.03 -7.41
CA GLY A 69 5.04 -21.16 -6.96
C GLY A 69 3.55 -20.82 -6.96
N ASP A 70 2.88 -21.01 -5.83
CA ASP A 70 1.44 -20.70 -5.66
C ASP A 70 1.18 -19.27 -5.12
N GLY A 71 2.23 -18.48 -4.87
CA GLY A 71 2.14 -17.14 -4.30
C GLY A 71 1.96 -16.06 -5.36
N PRO A 72 1.04 -15.10 -5.16
CA PRO A 72 0.93 -13.94 -6.05
C PRO A 72 2.15 -13.04 -5.88
N GLY A 73 2.61 -12.41 -6.96
CA GLY A 73 3.66 -11.39 -6.91
C GLY A 73 3.12 -9.97 -6.67
N ALA A 74 4.03 -9.00 -6.64
CA ALA A 74 3.68 -7.60 -6.44
C ALA A 74 2.84 -7.02 -7.59
N ILE A 75 2.96 -7.57 -8.80
CA ILE A 75 2.19 -7.14 -9.97
C ILE A 75 0.74 -7.59 -9.85
N GLU A 76 0.51 -8.87 -9.54
CA GLU A 76 -0.83 -9.44 -9.37
C GLU A 76 -1.57 -8.80 -8.19
N THR A 77 -0.84 -8.46 -7.14
CA THR A 77 -1.38 -7.75 -5.97
C THR A 77 -1.49 -6.24 -6.15
N ARG A 78 -1.13 -5.70 -7.33
CA ARG A 78 -1.24 -4.28 -7.71
C ARG A 78 -0.43 -3.34 -6.80
N VAL A 79 0.70 -3.78 -6.29
CA VAL A 79 1.61 -2.96 -5.47
C VAL A 79 1.99 -1.62 -6.14
N PRO A 80 2.23 -1.55 -7.47
CA PRO A 80 2.53 -0.27 -8.12
C PRO A 80 1.44 0.79 -7.92
N VAL A 81 0.17 0.38 -7.93
CA VAL A 81 -0.97 1.29 -7.70
C VAL A 81 -0.99 1.79 -6.26
N PHE A 82 -0.66 0.92 -5.29
CA PHE A 82 -0.51 1.32 -3.90
C PHE A 82 0.59 2.39 -3.76
N ILE A 83 1.76 2.13 -4.33
CA ILE A 83 2.91 3.06 -4.25
C ILE A 83 2.53 4.42 -4.84
N ASP A 84 1.96 4.46 -6.04
CA ASP A 84 1.56 5.71 -6.68
C ASP A 84 0.56 6.51 -5.84
N LYS A 85 -0.48 5.85 -5.29
CA LYS A 85 -1.47 6.49 -4.43
C LYS A 85 -0.89 7.00 -3.12
N GLN A 86 0.01 6.25 -2.48
CA GLN A 86 0.68 6.69 -1.27
C GLN A 86 1.58 7.91 -1.54
N LEU A 87 2.32 7.89 -2.64
CA LEU A 87 3.17 9.00 -3.05
C LEU A 87 2.37 10.25 -3.44
N ALA A 88 1.18 10.10 -4.02
CA ALA A 88 0.29 11.22 -4.33
C ALA A 88 -0.35 11.82 -3.08
N GLY A 89 -0.47 11.06 -1.99
CA GLY A 89 -1.12 11.43 -0.74
C GLY A 89 -0.21 12.14 0.29
N ASP A 90 -0.66 12.10 1.54
CA ASP A 90 0.02 12.75 2.68
C ASP A 90 1.38 12.11 2.98
N TYR A 91 1.49 10.79 2.82
CA TYR A 91 2.76 10.07 2.96
C TYR A 91 3.83 10.61 1.99
N GLY A 92 3.50 10.72 0.70
CA GLY A 92 4.44 11.22 -0.32
C GLY A 92 4.89 12.65 -0.05
N LYS A 93 4.02 13.47 0.51
CA LYS A 93 4.30 14.87 0.87
C LYS A 93 4.96 15.01 2.24
N ALA A 94 5.09 13.95 3.01
CA ALA A 94 5.54 13.95 4.41
C ALA A 94 4.72 14.91 5.28
N SER A 95 3.39 15.00 5.05
CA SER A 95 2.51 15.99 5.70
C SER A 95 2.54 15.91 7.23
N ASP A 96 2.68 14.69 7.77
CA ASP A 96 2.71 14.42 9.21
C ASP A 96 4.15 14.22 9.75
N TRP A 97 5.17 14.48 8.91
CA TRP A 97 6.55 14.29 9.31
C TRP A 97 7.17 15.58 9.81
N TYR A 98 8.13 15.45 10.73
CA TYR A 98 8.95 16.57 11.15
C TYR A 98 10.03 16.87 10.10
N MET A 99 9.74 17.80 9.19
CA MET A 99 10.59 18.17 8.07
C MET A 99 11.27 19.54 8.30
N VAL A 100 11.75 19.81 9.53
CA VAL A 100 12.47 21.05 9.86
C VAL A 100 13.92 20.72 10.15
N GLY A 101 14.84 21.32 9.36
CA GLY A 101 16.29 21.14 9.54
C GLY A 101 16.83 21.69 10.87
N PRO A 102 18.13 21.51 11.16
CA PRO A 102 19.16 21.12 10.21
C PRO A 102 19.12 19.63 9.86
N TYR A 103 19.37 19.29 8.60
CA TYR A 103 19.47 17.92 8.12
C TYR A 103 20.93 17.46 8.09
N GLU A 104 21.16 16.18 8.37
CA GLU A 104 22.48 15.53 8.28
C GLU A 104 22.35 14.23 7.46
N PRO A 105 22.27 14.32 6.12
CA PRO A 105 22.04 13.15 5.26
C PRO A 105 23.10 12.05 5.40
N ALA A 106 24.30 12.40 5.87
CA ALA A 106 25.38 11.44 6.14
C ALA A 106 25.27 10.77 7.53
N ALA A 107 24.31 11.18 8.38
CA ALA A 107 24.12 10.58 9.69
C ALA A 107 23.68 9.11 9.59
N SER A 108 23.82 8.36 10.69
CA SER A 108 23.33 6.98 10.74
C SER A 108 21.82 6.89 10.47
N PRO A 109 21.33 5.92 9.69
CA PRO A 109 19.91 5.67 9.47
C PRO A 109 19.10 5.48 10.77
N LEU A 110 19.76 5.08 11.87
CA LEU A 110 19.14 4.93 13.19
C LEU A 110 18.68 6.25 13.82
N ARG A 111 19.06 7.39 13.24
CA ARG A 111 18.65 8.73 13.69
C ARG A 111 17.35 9.22 13.05
N GLY A 112 16.67 8.35 12.28
CA GLY A 112 15.45 8.69 11.56
C GLY A 112 15.72 9.45 10.25
N TRP A 113 14.69 10.11 9.73
CA TRP A 113 14.75 10.81 8.45
C TRP A 113 15.67 12.04 8.51
N GLN A 114 16.75 12.01 7.76
CA GLN A 114 17.79 13.05 7.80
C GLN A 114 18.04 13.71 6.43
N THR A 115 17.07 13.63 5.52
CA THR A 115 17.11 14.31 4.22
C THR A 115 16.00 15.36 4.12
N PRO A 116 16.23 16.50 3.42
CA PRO A 116 15.18 17.49 3.17
C PRO A 116 14.11 17.01 2.18
N LEU A 117 14.35 15.89 1.51
CA LEU A 117 13.44 15.33 0.50
C LEU A 117 12.32 14.55 1.18
N ASN A 118 11.08 14.79 0.76
CA ASN A 118 9.96 13.93 1.12
C ASN A 118 9.99 12.61 0.30
N PRO A 119 9.16 11.61 0.62
CA PRO A 119 9.13 10.35 -0.12
C PRO A 119 8.92 10.51 -1.63
N LEU A 120 7.98 11.36 -2.07
CA LEU A 120 7.75 11.60 -3.50
C LEU A 120 8.98 12.18 -4.18
N GLU A 121 9.57 13.23 -3.60
CA GLU A 121 10.79 13.85 -4.12
C GLU A 121 11.96 12.87 -4.17
N THR A 122 12.03 11.96 -3.18
CA THR A 122 13.05 10.90 -3.15
C THR A 122 12.90 9.97 -4.35
N TYR A 123 11.68 9.52 -4.68
CA TYR A 123 11.43 8.72 -5.88
C TYR A 123 11.77 9.49 -7.16
N GLN A 124 11.27 10.72 -7.29
CA GLN A 124 11.47 11.57 -8.47
C GLN A 124 12.93 11.90 -8.74
N GLN A 125 13.75 12.00 -7.69
CA GLN A 125 15.18 12.28 -7.85
C GLN A 125 16.04 11.03 -7.97
N ALA A 126 15.71 9.96 -7.25
CA ALA A 126 16.51 8.74 -7.26
C ALA A 126 16.33 7.92 -8.54
N ILE A 127 15.10 7.80 -9.06
CA ILE A 127 14.84 6.98 -10.27
C ILE A 127 15.65 7.45 -11.49
N PRO A 128 15.69 8.75 -11.85
CA PRO A 128 16.53 9.21 -12.94
C PRO A 128 18.02 8.92 -12.73
N VAL A 129 18.53 9.13 -11.52
CA VAL A 129 19.93 8.85 -11.16
C VAL A 129 20.23 7.35 -11.33
N PHE A 130 19.35 6.49 -10.85
CA PHE A 130 19.50 5.04 -10.99
C PHE A 130 19.40 4.58 -12.46
N ASN A 131 18.45 5.11 -13.22
CA ASN A 131 18.31 4.82 -14.63
C ASN A 131 19.56 5.24 -15.44
N GLU A 132 20.13 6.39 -15.12
CA GLU A 132 21.37 6.84 -15.77
C GLU A 132 22.55 5.92 -15.43
N TRP A 133 22.69 5.51 -14.18
CA TRP A 133 23.69 4.51 -13.78
C TRP A 133 23.48 3.16 -14.52
N CYS A 134 22.23 2.68 -14.65
CA CYS A 134 21.93 1.48 -15.43
C CYS A 134 22.33 1.62 -16.89
N LYS A 135 22.09 2.79 -17.52
CA LYS A 135 22.53 3.06 -18.90
C LYS A 135 24.04 2.99 -19.05
N GLN A 136 24.77 3.61 -18.12
CA GLN A 136 26.23 3.63 -18.16
C GLN A 136 26.84 2.25 -17.92
N THR A 137 26.22 1.44 -17.05
CA THR A 137 26.76 0.15 -16.63
C THR A 137 26.26 -1.01 -17.52
N HIS A 138 25.00 -0.96 -17.97
CA HIS A 138 24.32 -2.05 -18.66
C HIS A 138 23.76 -1.68 -20.04
N GLY A 139 23.89 -0.42 -20.45
CA GLY A 139 23.48 0.07 -21.77
C GLY A 139 22.01 0.40 -21.95
N LYS A 140 21.17 0.19 -20.91
CA LYS A 140 19.72 0.41 -20.93
C LYS A 140 19.24 0.95 -19.60
N ILE A 141 18.06 1.59 -19.58
CA ILE A 141 17.39 1.95 -18.32
C ILE A 141 16.92 0.69 -17.58
N PHE A 142 16.73 0.79 -16.28
CA PHE A 142 16.41 -0.35 -15.42
C PHE A 142 15.23 -1.19 -15.92
N ALA A 143 14.13 -0.56 -16.31
CA ALA A 143 12.92 -1.26 -16.77
C ALA A 143 13.10 -2.08 -18.07
N GLU A 144 14.15 -1.78 -18.85
CA GLU A 144 14.48 -2.45 -20.12
C GLU A 144 15.53 -3.57 -19.98
N LEU A 145 16.09 -3.75 -18.77
CA LEU A 145 17.04 -4.79 -18.47
C LEU A 145 16.32 -6.15 -18.33
N ASP A 146 17.04 -7.22 -18.57
CA ASP A 146 16.56 -8.57 -18.29
C ASP A 146 16.47 -8.80 -16.76
N PRO A 147 15.65 -9.75 -16.29
CA PRO A 147 15.40 -9.97 -14.88
C PRO A 147 16.66 -10.21 -14.03
N GLU A 148 17.63 -10.96 -14.54
CA GLU A 148 18.87 -11.25 -13.80
C GLU A 148 19.73 -9.98 -13.63
N THR A 149 19.78 -9.15 -14.66
CA THR A 149 20.49 -7.87 -14.62
C THR A 149 19.77 -6.87 -13.72
N GLN A 150 18.41 -6.87 -13.71
CA GLN A 150 17.62 -6.07 -12.77
C GLN A 150 17.93 -6.44 -11.31
N ASP A 151 18.04 -7.74 -10.98
CA ASP A 151 18.37 -8.19 -9.63
C ASP A 151 19.77 -7.74 -9.19
N LYS A 152 20.75 -7.80 -10.11
CA LYS A 152 22.11 -7.29 -9.86
C LYS A 152 22.10 -5.78 -9.64
N ALA A 153 21.35 -5.04 -10.44
CA ALA A 153 21.23 -3.57 -10.32
C ALA A 153 20.57 -3.18 -8.99
N LEU A 154 19.47 -3.82 -8.59
CA LEU A 154 18.83 -3.59 -7.28
C LEU A 154 19.77 -3.95 -6.12
N THR A 155 20.56 -5.02 -6.27
CA THR A 155 21.56 -5.39 -5.26
C THR A 155 22.65 -4.33 -5.12
N SER A 156 23.13 -3.76 -6.23
CA SER A 156 24.11 -2.67 -6.20
C SER A 156 23.54 -1.40 -5.58
N LEU A 157 22.24 -1.10 -5.83
CA LEU A 157 21.53 0.01 -5.17
C LEU A 157 21.43 -0.25 -3.65
N GLN A 158 21.05 -1.46 -3.23
CA GLN A 158 20.93 -1.86 -1.82
C GLN A 158 22.25 -1.72 -1.06
N LYS A 159 23.37 -2.06 -1.72
CA LYS A 159 24.72 -2.03 -1.14
C LYS A 159 25.41 -0.67 -1.24
N ASP A 160 24.73 0.34 -1.80
CA ASP A 160 25.30 1.68 -2.09
C ASP A 160 26.58 1.61 -2.94
N GLU A 161 26.71 0.62 -3.82
CA GLU A 161 27.87 0.48 -4.74
C GLU A 161 27.90 1.61 -5.77
N MET A 162 26.76 2.21 -6.05
CA MET A 162 26.60 3.35 -6.97
C MET A 162 27.10 4.67 -6.37
N LYS A 163 27.30 4.74 -5.06
CA LYS A 163 27.68 5.97 -4.33
C LYS A 163 26.76 7.15 -4.68
N ILE A 164 25.45 6.92 -4.60
CA ILE A 164 24.47 7.97 -4.80
C ILE A 164 24.60 9.08 -3.75
N LYS A 165 24.01 10.24 -4.04
CA LYS A 165 24.03 11.35 -3.10
C LYS A 165 23.45 10.92 -1.75
N PRO A 166 24.03 11.39 -0.61
CA PRO A 166 23.55 11.00 0.72
C PRO A 166 22.05 11.23 0.95
N GLU A 167 21.48 12.27 0.33
CA GLU A 167 20.05 12.60 0.42
C GLU A 167 19.14 11.51 -0.18
N LEU A 168 19.66 10.69 -1.09
CA LEU A 168 18.93 9.65 -1.82
C LEU A 168 19.21 8.23 -1.30
N ARG A 169 20.11 8.05 -0.34
CA ARG A 169 20.56 6.73 0.13
C ARG A 169 19.44 5.87 0.71
N GLU A 170 18.37 6.49 1.22
CA GLU A 170 17.22 5.77 1.79
C GLU A 170 16.27 5.24 0.70
N PHE A 171 16.50 5.56 -0.58
CA PHE A 171 15.59 5.21 -1.67
C PHE A 171 15.29 3.72 -1.75
N PHE A 172 16.31 2.85 -1.69
CA PHE A 172 16.08 1.40 -1.73
C PHE A 172 15.24 0.92 -0.53
N SER A 173 15.54 1.43 0.67
CA SER A 173 14.82 1.07 1.89
C SER A 173 13.35 1.47 1.82
N ILE A 174 13.06 2.67 1.29
CA ILE A 174 11.69 3.15 1.09
C ILE A 174 10.97 2.31 0.03
N LEU A 175 11.62 2.06 -1.11
CA LEU A 175 11.05 1.23 -2.18
C LEU A 175 10.68 -0.16 -1.68
N LEU A 176 11.58 -0.80 -0.91
CA LEU A 176 11.33 -2.13 -0.32
C LEU A 176 10.22 -2.09 0.72
N ALA A 177 10.20 -1.06 1.58
CA ALA A 177 9.15 -0.88 2.59
C ALA A 177 7.78 -0.71 1.91
N ASN A 178 7.67 0.23 0.97
CA ASN A 178 6.42 0.49 0.24
C ASN A 178 5.96 -0.72 -0.57
N THR A 179 6.89 -1.52 -1.11
CA THR A 179 6.56 -2.78 -1.81
C THR A 179 5.92 -3.78 -0.85
N LYS A 180 6.50 -3.99 0.33
CA LYS A 180 5.94 -4.90 1.35
C LYS A 180 4.62 -4.37 1.92
N GLU A 181 4.54 -3.09 2.19
CA GLU A 181 3.31 -2.45 2.67
C GLU A 181 2.17 -2.60 1.66
N GLY A 182 2.42 -2.32 0.38
CA GLY A 182 1.43 -2.49 -0.68
C GLY A 182 1.00 -3.94 -0.87
N TYR A 183 1.94 -4.88 -0.71
CA TYR A 183 1.66 -6.30 -0.83
C TYR A 183 0.72 -6.81 0.27
N PHE A 184 0.84 -6.30 1.50
CA PHE A 184 0.02 -6.69 2.64
C PHE A 184 -1.05 -5.68 3.06
N SER A 185 -1.20 -4.57 2.33
CA SER A 185 -2.19 -3.53 2.64
C SER A 185 -3.63 -4.07 2.62
N ASP A 186 -4.54 -3.33 3.24
CA ASP A 186 -5.96 -3.50 2.94
C ASP A 186 -6.21 -3.06 1.48
N PRO A 187 -7.02 -3.80 0.70
CA PRO A 187 -7.30 -3.47 -0.71
C PRO A 187 -7.82 -2.06 -0.97
N MET A 188 -8.42 -1.43 0.04
CA MET A 188 -8.90 -0.05 -0.07
C MET A 188 -7.79 0.95 -0.43
N TYR A 189 -6.53 0.64 -0.10
CA TYR A 189 -5.37 1.48 -0.40
C TYR A 189 -4.77 1.23 -1.80
N GLY A 190 -5.32 0.29 -2.55
CA GLY A 190 -4.93 0.02 -3.94
C GLY A 190 -3.97 -1.15 -4.16
N GLY A 191 -3.35 -1.66 -3.10
CA GLY A 191 -2.53 -2.89 -3.11
C GLY A 191 -3.33 -4.13 -2.73
N ASN A 192 -2.64 -5.29 -2.59
CA ASN A 192 -3.22 -6.56 -2.15
C ASN A 192 -4.57 -6.88 -2.82
N HIS A 193 -4.62 -6.67 -4.13
CA HIS A 193 -5.84 -6.81 -4.91
C HIS A 193 -6.53 -8.16 -4.66
N GLY A 194 -7.85 -8.12 -4.42
CA GLY A 194 -8.63 -9.31 -4.09
C GLY A 194 -8.17 -10.04 -2.81
N MET A 195 -7.41 -9.36 -1.94
CA MET A 195 -6.80 -9.93 -0.74
C MET A 195 -5.91 -11.14 -1.04
N ALA A 196 -5.28 -11.17 -2.22
CA ALA A 196 -4.53 -12.33 -2.71
C ALA A 196 -3.34 -12.68 -1.80
N ALA A 197 -2.58 -11.69 -1.33
CA ALA A 197 -1.49 -11.91 -0.38
C ALA A 197 -2.02 -12.42 0.98
N TRP A 198 -3.13 -11.88 1.48
CA TRP A 198 -3.74 -12.34 2.73
C TRP A 198 -4.25 -13.77 2.63
N LYS A 199 -4.86 -14.14 1.49
CA LYS A 199 -5.28 -15.53 1.23
C LYS A 199 -4.09 -16.48 1.23
N TYR A 200 -3.01 -16.08 0.58
CA TYR A 200 -1.79 -16.87 0.48
C TYR A 200 -1.17 -17.18 1.83
N ILE A 201 -1.05 -16.18 2.72
CA ILE A 201 -0.47 -16.36 4.06
C ILE A 201 -1.49 -16.82 5.10
N GLY A 202 -2.79 -16.95 4.76
CA GLY A 202 -3.85 -17.30 5.71
C GLY A 202 -4.20 -16.20 6.70
N PHE A 203 -3.93 -14.92 6.38
CA PHE A 203 -4.30 -13.78 7.23
C PHE A 203 -5.81 -13.51 7.11
N PRO A 204 -6.56 -13.48 8.23
CA PRO A 204 -8.01 -13.36 8.20
C PRO A 204 -8.55 -11.94 8.00
N GLY A 205 -7.68 -10.95 7.83
CA GLY A 205 -8.06 -9.56 7.57
C GLY A 205 -8.60 -8.80 8.79
N ALA A 206 -9.42 -7.79 8.53
CA ALA A 206 -9.99 -6.89 9.53
C ALA A 206 -11.20 -7.53 10.23
N ARG A 207 -10.96 -8.32 11.28
CA ARG A 207 -11.99 -8.94 12.12
C ARG A 207 -12.22 -8.12 13.39
N GLY A 208 -13.47 -7.99 13.80
CA GLY A 208 -13.82 -7.26 15.03
C GLY A 208 -13.35 -7.93 16.33
N SER A 209 -13.16 -9.25 16.33
CA SER A 209 -12.70 -10.00 17.51
C SER A 209 -12.13 -11.35 17.11
N TYR A 210 -11.11 -11.78 17.87
CA TYR A 210 -10.54 -13.15 17.82
C TYR A 210 -10.66 -13.87 19.16
N LYS A 211 -11.57 -13.44 20.04
CA LYS A 211 -11.71 -13.95 21.42
C LYS A 211 -11.87 -15.47 21.44
N GLU A 212 -12.67 -16.04 20.53
CA GLU A 212 -12.93 -17.47 20.44
C GLU A 212 -11.71 -18.28 19.95
N TRP A 213 -10.66 -17.57 19.47
CA TRP A 213 -9.45 -18.17 18.89
C TRP A 213 -8.22 -18.09 19.80
N VAL A 214 -8.30 -17.36 20.92
CA VAL A 214 -7.16 -17.15 21.84
C VAL A 214 -6.56 -18.48 22.33
N GLY A 215 -7.39 -19.50 22.56
CA GLY A 215 -6.95 -20.83 23.02
C GLY A 215 -6.73 -21.86 21.90
N LYS A 216 -6.85 -21.49 20.63
CA LYS A 216 -6.74 -22.42 19.48
C LYS A 216 -5.39 -22.27 18.80
N HIS A 217 -4.39 -22.99 19.29
CA HIS A 217 -3.05 -22.94 18.72
C HIS A 217 -2.91 -23.87 17.51
N ASN A 218 -2.22 -23.46 16.46
CA ASN A 218 -1.97 -24.23 15.23
C ASN A 218 -3.25 -24.71 14.50
N VAL A 219 -4.36 -24.02 14.67
CA VAL A 219 -5.63 -24.30 13.98
C VAL A 219 -5.83 -23.27 12.87
N LYS A 220 -5.99 -23.74 11.63
CA LYS A 220 -6.29 -22.85 10.51
C LYS A 220 -7.60 -22.09 10.74
N TYR A 221 -7.58 -20.77 10.57
CA TYR A 221 -8.79 -19.95 10.64
C TYR A 221 -9.76 -20.33 9.51
N PRO A 222 -11.02 -20.67 9.79
CA PRO A 222 -11.92 -21.27 8.80
C PRO A 222 -12.54 -20.29 7.81
N LEU A 223 -12.52 -18.99 8.12
CA LEU A 223 -13.13 -17.96 7.27
C LEU A 223 -12.06 -17.27 6.45
N GLY A 224 -12.39 -16.93 5.19
CA GLY A 224 -11.55 -16.13 4.33
C GLY A 224 -11.29 -14.72 4.89
N PRO A 225 -10.37 -13.95 4.30
CA PRO A 225 -10.09 -12.60 4.75
C PRO A 225 -11.27 -11.66 4.54
N VAL A 226 -11.31 -10.60 5.35
CA VAL A 226 -12.25 -9.49 5.18
C VAL A 226 -11.48 -8.17 5.26
N SER A 227 -11.75 -7.25 4.33
CA SER A 227 -11.17 -5.91 4.33
C SER A 227 -11.86 -4.98 5.33
N ILE A 228 -11.24 -3.83 5.61
CA ILE A 228 -11.83 -2.76 6.44
C ILE A 228 -13.16 -2.27 5.83
N SER A 229 -13.26 -2.24 4.49
CA SER A 229 -14.48 -1.87 3.77
C SER A 229 -15.57 -2.96 3.78
N GLY A 230 -15.32 -4.14 4.39
CA GLY A 230 -16.25 -5.25 4.46
C GLY A 230 -16.24 -6.18 3.24
N GLU A 231 -15.34 -5.97 2.27
CA GLU A 231 -15.11 -6.88 1.16
C GLU A 231 -14.62 -8.23 1.69
N ARG A 232 -15.14 -9.33 1.12
CA ARG A 232 -14.80 -10.70 1.57
C ARG A 232 -14.00 -11.41 0.48
N GLY A 233 -12.92 -12.06 0.87
CA GLY A 233 -12.02 -12.82 0.01
C GLY A 233 -12.29 -14.31 -0.05
#